data_b4ed784a211ea47e3ed71154ba3a9b15
#
_entry.id   b4ed784a211ea47e3ed71154ba3a9b15
#
_cell.length_a   1.000
_cell.length_b   1.000
_cell.length_c   1.000
_cell.angle_alpha   90.00
_cell.angle_beta   90.00
_cell.angle_gamma   90.00
#
_symmetry.space_group_name_H-M   'P 1'
#
loop_
_entity.id
_entity.type
_entity.pdbx_description
1 polymer ?
#
loop_
_entity_poly.entity_id
_entity_poly.type
_entity_poly.pdbx_seq_one_letter_code
_entity_poly.pdbx_strand_id
1 'polypeptide(L)'
;MVGLDPEGYMNLYPTQMSGGQQQRVGVARAFASDPEIILMDEPFSALDPITREQLQDELLTLQNKLHKTIIFVTHDMAEAIKMADRICIMSDGRVQQFDTPEQILKHPANDFVHNFVGKKRIWDSPELIKVADIMIDTPITCNVNLKCIKAVNIMYNYKVDSLMIVDNHQNFLGILDANQAAREKNRDKKVDEVMHTECLSVKPDESIVDVINLANSSNIYTLPVVDDKNKLVGLITKSTLVTTLSKKYDESEDD
;
A
#
# COMPACT_ATOMS: atom_id res chain seq x y z
N MET A 1 -12.37 23.48 -13.56
CA MET A 1 -11.18 22.77 -14.02
C MET A 1 -9.99 23.08 -13.09
N VAL A 2 -9.57 24.31 -12.88
CA VAL A 2 -8.40 24.67 -12.06
C VAL A 2 -8.76 25.57 -10.87
N GLY A 3 -9.98 25.52 -10.38
CA GLY A 3 -10.43 26.26 -9.20
C GLY A 3 -10.36 27.79 -9.31
N LEU A 4 -10.33 28.34 -10.53
CA LEU A 4 -10.43 29.78 -10.79
C LEU A 4 -11.79 30.09 -11.38
N ASP A 5 -12.48 31.10 -10.81
CA ASP A 5 -13.73 31.61 -11.36
C ASP A 5 -13.47 32.38 -12.68
N PRO A 6 -14.00 31.94 -13.83
CA PRO A 6 -13.76 32.62 -15.10
C PRO A 6 -14.15 34.09 -15.08
N GLU A 7 -15.27 34.47 -14.47
CA GLU A 7 -15.74 35.85 -14.46
C GLU A 7 -14.78 36.79 -13.73
N GLY A 8 -14.15 36.29 -12.65
CA GLY A 8 -13.19 37.05 -11.86
C GLY A 8 -11.81 37.16 -12.50
N TYR A 9 -11.39 36.18 -13.32
CA TYR A 9 -10.00 36.07 -13.75
C TYR A 9 -9.76 36.23 -15.25
N MET A 10 -10.77 36.05 -16.12
CA MET A 10 -10.60 36.05 -17.57
C MET A 10 -10.05 37.36 -18.18
N ASN A 11 -10.21 38.49 -17.48
CA ASN A 11 -9.74 39.80 -17.92
C ASN A 11 -8.47 40.28 -17.21
N LEU A 12 -7.89 39.46 -16.32
CA LEU A 12 -6.68 39.82 -15.60
C LEU A 12 -5.41 39.49 -16.40
N TYR A 13 -4.45 40.37 -16.35
CA TYR A 13 -3.09 40.11 -16.84
C TYR A 13 -2.31 39.25 -15.81
N PRO A 14 -1.32 38.44 -16.25
CA PRO A 14 -0.49 37.65 -15.33
C PRO A 14 0.11 38.47 -14.17
N THR A 15 0.53 39.70 -14.41
CA THR A 15 1.06 40.60 -13.38
C THR A 15 0.06 41.00 -12.29
N GLN A 16 -1.22 40.79 -12.50
CA GLN A 16 -2.31 41.04 -11.56
C GLN A 16 -2.72 39.80 -10.77
N MET A 17 -2.05 38.68 -11.02
CA MET A 17 -2.32 37.39 -10.41
C MET A 17 -1.19 36.98 -9.46
N SER A 18 -1.52 36.26 -8.39
CA SER A 18 -0.51 35.58 -7.56
C SER A 18 0.22 34.49 -8.35
N GLY A 19 1.42 34.07 -7.90
CA GLY A 19 2.18 33.00 -8.54
C GLY A 19 1.37 31.70 -8.66
N GLY A 20 0.62 31.32 -7.62
CA GLY A 20 -0.26 30.16 -7.63
C GLY A 20 -1.42 30.28 -8.64
N GLN A 21 -2.01 31.48 -8.78
CA GLN A 21 -3.04 31.72 -9.80
C GLN A 21 -2.46 31.64 -11.22
N GLN A 22 -1.26 32.16 -11.43
CA GLN A 22 -0.54 32.04 -12.71
C GLN A 22 -0.26 30.56 -13.06
N GLN A 23 0.15 29.74 -12.09
CA GLN A 23 0.35 28.30 -12.32
C GLN A 23 -0.96 27.58 -12.69
N ARG A 24 -2.05 27.84 -11.97
CA ARG A 24 -3.38 27.30 -12.30
C ARG A 24 -3.82 27.68 -13.71
N VAL A 25 -3.59 28.92 -14.14
CA VAL A 25 -3.82 29.37 -15.52
C VAL A 25 -2.90 28.64 -16.50
N GLY A 26 -1.64 28.41 -16.15
CA GLY A 26 -0.68 27.63 -16.94
C GLY A 26 -1.16 26.19 -17.20
N VAL A 27 -1.67 25.52 -16.16
CA VAL A 27 -2.29 24.20 -16.28
C VAL A 27 -3.51 24.25 -17.18
N ALA A 28 -4.46 25.19 -16.97
CA ALA A 28 -5.63 25.33 -17.83
C ALA A 28 -5.26 25.57 -19.31
N ARG A 29 -4.23 26.37 -19.56
CA ARG A 29 -3.72 26.65 -20.90
C ARG A 29 -3.18 25.39 -21.59
N ALA A 30 -2.48 24.52 -20.83
CA ALA A 30 -1.94 23.27 -21.37
C ALA A 30 -3.04 22.32 -21.91
N PHE A 31 -4.24 22.37 -21.32
CA PHE A 31 -5.39 21.57 -21.75
C PHE A 31 -6.26 22.26 -22.83
N ALA A 32 -6.13 23.57 -23.00
CA ALA A 32 -7.07 24.36 -23.84
C ALA A 32 -7.06 23.96 -25.32
N SER A 33 -5.94 23.48 -25.85
CA SER A 33 -5.78 23.00 -27.22
C SER A 33 -6.11 21.53 -27.41
N ASP A 34 -6.56 20.85 -26.37
CA ASP A 34 -6.89 19.41 -26.37
C ASP A 34 -5.77 18.49 -26.91
N PRO A 35 -4.48 18.67 -26.52
CA PRO A 35 -3.38 17.87 -27.03
C PRO A 35 -3.46 16.42 -26.52
N GLU A 36 -2.82 15.49 -27.25
CA GLU A 36 -2.66 14.10 -26.78
C GLU A 36 -1.60 13.97 -25.70
N ILE A 37 -0.54 14.78 -25.79
CA ILE A 37 0.60 14.78 -24.85
C ILE A 37 0.75 16.19 -24.28
N ILE A 38 0.84 16.27 -22.95
CA ILE A 38 1.03 17.51 -22.20
C ILE A 38 2.39 17.44 -21.49
N LEU A 39 3.22 18.49 -21.68
CA LEU A 39 4.50 18.64 -20.99
C LEU A 39 4.37 19.75 -19.95
N MET A 40 4.76 19.46 -18.72
CA MET A 40 4.74 20.40 -17.60
C MET A 40 6.11 20.42 -16.92
N ASP A 41 6.62 21.61 -16.65
CA ASP A 41 7.86 21.80 -15.92
C ASP A 41 7.54 22.45 -14.56
N GLU A 42 7.80 21.73 -13.48
CA GLU A 42 7.52 22.10 -12.10
C GLU A 42 6.13 22.75 -11.87
N PRO A 43 5.03 22.07 -12.25
CA PRO A 43 3.69 22.69 -12.29
C PRO A 43 3.14 23.11 -10.92
N PHE A 44 3.77 22.71 -9.82
CA PHE A 44 3.28 22.95 -8.45
C PHE A 44 4.25 23.76 -7.58
N SER A 45 5.40 24.19 -8.09
CA SER A 45 6.51 24.76 -7.30
C SER A 45 6.16 26.07 -6.57
N ALA A 46 5.31 26.92 -7.15
CA ALA A 46 4.93 28.21 -6.56
C ALA A 46 3.64 28.15 -5.70
N LEU A 47 3.16 26.95 -5.35
CA LEU A 47 1.94 26.77 -4.58
C LEU A 47 2.24 26.52 -3.10
N ASP A 48 1.38 27.05 -2.22
CA ASP A 48 1.33 26.62 -0.83
C ASP A 48 0.87 25.14 -0.72
N PRO A 49 1.18 24.43 0.37
CA PRO A 49 0.92 22.99 0.49
C PRO A 49 -0.56 22.60 0.25
N ILE A 50 -1.51 23.37 0.77
CA ILE A 50 -2.95 23.06 0.65
C ILE A 50 -3.41 23.23 -0.81
N THR A 51 -3.04 24.34 -1.42
CA THR A 51 -3.39 24.63 -2.83
C THR A 51 -2.70 23.64 -3.77
N ARG A 52 -1.47 23.23 -3.47
CA ARG A 52 -0.72 22.22 -4.22
C ARG A 52 -1.45 20.88 -4.23
N GLU A 53 -1.83 20.38 -3.06
CA GLU A 53 -2.57 19.12 -2.93
C GLU A 53 -3.89 19.14 -3.70
N GLN A 54 -4.66 20.22 -3.57
CA GLN A 54 -5.91 20.38 -4.32
C GLN A 54 -5.70 20.36 -5.84
N LEU A 55 -4.68 21.06 -6.36
CA LEU A 55 -4.42 21.10 -7.79
C LEU A 55 -3.91 19.74 -8.32
N GLN A 56 -3.12 19.01 -7.53
CA GLN A 56 -2.70 17.65 -7.85
C GLN A 56 -3.92 16.73 -8.00
N ASP A 57 -4.86 16.75 -7.05
CA ASP A 57 -6.07 15.93 -7.08
C ASP A 57 -7.00 16.31 -8.25
N GLU A 58 -7.12 17.61 -8.54
CA GLU A 58 -7.84 18.11 -9.71
C GLU A 58 -7.20 17.61 -11.03
N LEU A 59 -5.85 17.63 -11.11
CA LEU A 59 -5.11 17.18 -12.29
C LEU A 59 -5.25 15.67 -12.50
N LEU A 60 -5.15 14.85 -11.44
CA LEU A 60 -5.38 13.41 -11.50
C LEU A 60 -6.81 13.09 -11.94
N THR A 61 -7.81 13.78 -11.40
CA THR A 61 -9.21 13.63 -11.81
C THR A 61 -9.41 13.96 -13.29
N LEU A 62 -8.74 15.01 -13.75
CA LEU A 62 -8.83 15.45 -15.14
C LEU A 62 -8.14 14.47 -16.10
N GLN A 63 -6.94 13.99 -15.73
CA GLN A 63 -6.18 13.01 -16.48
C GLN A 63 -6.97 11.71 -16.63
N ASN A 64 -7.55 11.19 -15.53
CA ASN A 64 -8.40 9.99 -15.54
C ASN A 64 -9.65 10.16 -16.45
N LYS A 65 -10.23 11.36 -16.48
CA LYS A 65 -11.41 11.65 -17.30
C LYS A 65 -11.08 11.79 -18.79
N LEU A 66 -9.95 12.40 -19.11
CA LEU A 66 -9.57 12.75 -20.49
C LEU A 66 -8.58 11.76 -21.12
N HIS A 67 -8.01 10.84 -20.32
CA HIS A 67 -7.03 9.84 -20.74
C HIS A 67 -5.84 10.43 -21.52
N LYS A 68 -5.36 11.60 -21.08
CA LYS A 68 -4.22 12.28 -21.71
C LYS A 68 -2.90 11.73 -21.16
N THR A 69 -1.86 11.72 -22.00
CA THR A 69 -0.50 11.48 -21.55
C THR A 69 0.10 12.78 -21.01
N ILE A 70 0.45 12.78 -19.74
CA ILE A 70 1.10 13.93 -19.07
C ILE A 70 2.51 13.54 -18.71
N ILE A 71 3.49 14.34 -19.14
CA ILE A 71 4.88 14.23 -18.71
C ILE A 71 5.18 15.49 -17.92
N PHE A 72 5.45 15.34 -16.63
CA PHE A 72 5.83 16.49 -15.80
C PHE A 72 7.20 16.27 -15.15
N VAL A 73 7.95 17.34 -14.99
CA VAL A 73 9.22 17.38 -14.29
C VAL A 73 8.99 17.95 -12.90
N THR A 74 9.49 17.28 -11.89
CA THR A 74 9.49 17.75 -10.51
C THR A 74 10.78 17.34 -9.80
N HIS A 75 11.19 18.10 -8.82
CA HIS A 75 12.23 17.72 -7.86
C HIS A 75 11.64 17.12 -6.57
N ASP A 76 10.32 17.11 -6.43
CA ASP A 76 9.62 16.55 -5.27
C ASP A 76 9.21 15.09 -5.53
N MET A 77 9.88 14.16 -4.82
CA MET A 77 9.61 12.75 -4.96
C MET A 77 8.22 12.35 -4.45
N ALA A 78 7.64 13.09 -3.49
CA ALA A 78 6.29 12.82 -3.02
C ALA A 78 5.24 13.13 -4.10
N GLU A 79 5.44 14.21 -4.86
CA GLU A 79 4.60 14.53 -6.02
C GLU A 79 4.69 13.43 -7.09
N ALA A 80 5.91 12.99 -7.41
CA ALA A 80 6.11 11.93 -8.38
C ALA A 80 5.44 10.61 -7.95
N ILE A 81 5.58 10.20 -6.70
CA ILE A 81 4.97 8.99 -6.17
C ILE A 81 3.43 9.08 -6.19
N LYS A 82 2.87 10.23 -5.79
CA LYS A 82 1.41 10.42 -5.73
C LYS A 82 0.75 10.42 -7.09
N MET A 83 1.43 10.98 -8.11
CA MET A 83 0.78 11.35 -9.37
C MET A 83 1.15 10.48 -10.57
N ALA A 84 2.32 9.84 -10.56
CA ALA A 84 2.83 9.20 -11.75
C ALA A 84 2.50 7.71 -11.84
N ASP A 85 2.09 7.23 -13.03
CA ASP A 85 2.07 5.81 -13.35
C ASP A 85 3.49 5.25 -13.49
N ARG A 86 4.43 6.08 -13.97
CA ARG A 86 5.85 5.74 -14.11
C ARG A 86 6.72 6.94 -13.79
N ILE A 87 7.86 6.66 -13.13
CA ILE A 87 8.84 7.68 -12.73
C ILE A 87 10.16 7.42 -13.46
N CYS A 88 10.73 8.47 -14.04
CA CYS A 88 12.07 8.48 -14.62
C CYS A 88 13.02 9.30 -13.73
N ILE A 89 13.88 8.62 -12.97
CA ILE A 89 14.90 9.30 -12.17
C ILE A 89 16.12 9.56 -13.05
N MET A 90 16.56 10.81 -13.08
CA MET A 90 17.69 11.25 -13.88
C MET A 90 18.77 11.93 -13.03
N SER A 91 20.02 11.69 -13.37
CA SER A 91 21.18 12.40 -12.83
C SER A 91 22.24 12.57 -13.92
N ASP A 92 22.87 13.74 -13.96
CA ASP A 92 23.94 14.06 -14.92
C ASP A 92 23.55 13.79 -16.38
N GLY A 93 22.30 14.08 -16.74
CA GLY A 93 21.77 13.87 -18.09
C GLY A 93 21.53 12.40 -18.46
N ARG A 94 21.59 11.47 -17.50
CA ARG A 94 21.40 10.04 -17.71
C ARG A 94 20.23 9.52 -16.89
N VAL A 95 19.48 8.58 -17.47
CA VAL A 95 18.43 7.86 -16.76
C VAL A 95 19.09 6.88 -15.78
N GLN A 96 18.77 7.01 -14.50
CA GLN A 96 19.22 6.12 -13.44
C GLN A 96 18.26 4.95 -13.23
N GLN A 97 16.96 5.25 -13.26
CA GLN A 97 15.90 4.23 -13.19
C GLN A 97 14.63 4.76 -13.87
N PHE A 98 13.88 3.87 -14.53
CA PHE A 98 12.59 4.17 -15.11
C PHE A 98 11.62 3.03 -14.80
N ASP A 99 10.72 3.24 -13.84
CA ASP A 99 9.81 2.19 -13.37
C ASP A 99 8.55 2.77 -12.74
N THR A 100 7.68 1.89 -12.21
CA THR A 100 6.54 2.30 -11.37
C THR A 100 7.02 2.85 -10.04
N PRO A 101 6.23 3.72 -9.36
CA PRO A 101 6.55 4.20 -8.01
C PRO A 101 6.86 3.05 -7.03
N GLU A 102 6.07 1.98 -7.06
CA GLU A 102 6.26 0.80 -6.24
C GLU A 102 7.65 0.15 -6.46
N GLN A 103 8.05 -0.06 -7.72
CA GLN A 103 9.34 -0.68 -8.03
C GLN A 103 10.52 0.21 -7.63
N ILE A 104 10.40 1.51 -7.82
CA ILE A 104 11.44 2.47 -7.41
C ILE A 104 11.62 2.49 -5.90
N LEU A 105 10.52 2.42 -5.13
CA LEU A 105 10.56 2.41 -3.67
C LEU A 105 11.10 1.09 -3.11
N LYS A 106 10.70 -0.05 -3.70
CA LYS A 106 11.07 -1.39 -3.20
C LYS A 106 12.41 -1.88 -3.73
N HIS A 107 12.75 -1.53 -4.96
CA HIS A 107 13.90 -2.05 -5.70
C HIS A 107 14.69 -0.93 -6.37
N PRO A 108 15.31 0.00 -5.61
CA PRO A 108 16.15 1.05 -6.18
C PRO A 108 17.33 0.45 -6.94
N ALA A 109 17.57 0.94 -8.15
CA ALA A 109 18.57 0.38 -9.07
C ALA A 109 20.00 0.57 -8.61
N ASN A 110 20.28 1.60 -7.79
CA ASN A 110 21.60 1.91 -7.27
C ASN A 110 21.51 2.80 -6.02
N ASP A 111 22.67 3.04 -5.38
CA ASP A 111 22.76 3.86 -4.16
C ASP A 111 22.27 5.30 -4.36
N PHE A 112 22.46 5.87 -5.57
CA PHE A 112 21.96 7.21 -5.86
C PHE A 112 20.43 7.23 -5.79
N VAL A 113 19.75 6.30 -6.46
CA VAL A 113 18.29 6.19 -6.44
C VAL A 113 17.79 5.92 -5.01
N HIS A 114 18.44 4.99 -4.30
CA HIS A 114 18.11 4.65 -2.92
C HIS A 114 18.17 5.89 -2.00
N ASN A 115 19.25 6.67 -2.08
CA ASN A 115 19.43 7.86 -1.25
C ASN A 115 18.50 9.02 -1.68
N PHE A 116 18.26 9.17 -3.01
CA PHE A 116 17.39 10.21 -3.56
C PHE A 116 15.93 9.99 -3.17
N VAL A 117 15.47 8.75 -3.22
CA VAL A 117 14.12 8.36 -2.82
C VAL A 117 13.94 8.44 -1.29
N GLY A 118 14.97 8.06 -0.52
CA GLY A 118 14.95 8.04 0.95
C GLY A 118 14.41 6.73 1.51
N LYS A 119 15.11 6.19 2.50
CA LYS A 119 14.88 4.85 3.09
C LYS A 119 13.46 4.61 3.66
N LYS A 120 12.77 5.65 4.07
CA LYS A 120 11.50 5.55 4.81
C LYS A 120 10.26 5.88 3.97
N ARG A 121 10.40 6.36 2.72
CA ARG A 121 9.27 6.84 1.92
C ARG A 121 8.23 5.77 1.56
N ILE A 122 8.57 4.50 1.52
CA ILE A 122 7.59 3.44 1.32
C ILE A 122 6.55 3.42 2.46
N TRP A 123 6.97 3.78 3.69
CA TRP A 123 6.09 3.85 4.86
C TRP A 123 5.21 5.10 4.88
N ASP A 124 5.54 6.11 4.07
CA ASP A 124 4.71 7.29 3.85
C ASP A 124 3.62 7.06 2.80
N SER A 125 3.74 5.97 2.03
CA SER A 125 2.80 5.54 0.99
C SER A 125 2.29 4.13 1.26
N PRO A 126 1.53 3.91 2.36
CA PRO A 126 1.09 2.58 2.80
C PRO A 126 0.22 1.86 1.76
N GLU A 127 -0.40 2.59 0.83
CA GLU A 127 -1.15 2.04 -0.29
C GLU A 127 -0.28 1.23 -1.26
N LEU A 128 1.03 1.45 -1.29
CA LEU A 128 2.00 0.71 -2.10
C LEU A 128 2.55 -0.54 -1.39
N ILE A 129 2.25 -0.70 -0.09
CA ILE A 129 2.65 -1.87 0.69
C ILE A 129 1.60 -2.97 0.48
N LYS A 130 2.06 -4.13 0.04
CA LYS A 130 1.21 -5.32 -0.14
C LYS A 130 1.28 -6.25 1.05
N VAL A 131 0.29 -7.10 1.19
CA VAL A 131 0.26 -8.19 2.17
C VAL A 131 1.54 -9.02 2.11
N ALA A 132 2.01 -9.37 0.91
CA ALA A 132 3.24 -10.13 0.70
C ALA A 132 4.50 -9.48 1.28
N ASP A 133 4.53 -8.15 1.43
CA ASP A 133 5.70 -7.42 1.95
C ASP A 133 5.85 -7.54 3.48
N ILE A 134 4.77 -7.93 4.19
CA ILE A 134 4.72 -7.89 5.64
C ILE A 134 4.19 -9.17 6.30
N MET A 135 3.64 -10.10 5.52
CA MET A 135 3.08 -11.34 6.05
C MET A 135 4.16 -12.21 6.70
N ILE A 136 3.75 -13.07 7.59
CA ILE A 136 4.57 -14.18 8.09
C ILE A 136 4.53 -15.28 7.03
N ASP A 137 5.64 -15.54 6.34
CA ASP A 137 5.73 -16.48 5.21
C ASP A 137 5.55 -17.95 5.63
N THR A 138 5.83 -18.28 6.88
CA THR A 138 5.76 -19.64 7.41
C THR A 138 4.85 -19.70 8.63
N PRO A 139 3.53 -19.56 8.44
CA PRO A 139 2.58 -19.66 9.54
C PRO A 139 2.60 -21.07 10.15
N ILE A 140 2.38 -21.17 11.45
CA ILE A 140 2.30 -22.47 12.11
C ILE A 140 0.99 -23.14 11.74
N THR A 141 1.11 -24.32 11.17
CA THR A 141 -0.03 -25.09 10.66
C THR A 141 -0.20 -26.41 11.41
N CYS A 142 -1.38 -26.98 11.33
CA CYS A 142 -1.57 -28.39 11.63
C CYS A 142 -2.58 -29.03 10.67
N ASN A 143 -2.50 -30.37 10.57
CA ASN A 143 -3.42 -31.14 9.74
C ASN A 143 -4.79 -31.28 10.42
N VAL A 144 -5.83 -31.21 9.64
CA VAL A 144 -7.24 -31.28 10.05
C VAL A 144 -7.58 -32.55 10.86
N ASN A 145 -6.88 -33.64 10.62
CA ASN A 145 -7.09 -34.92 11.31
C ASN A 145 -6.41 -35.02 12.69
N LEU A 146 -5.67 -33.99 13.12
CA LEU A 146 -4.96 -34.00 14.40
C LEU A 146 -5.97 -33.89 15.55
N LYS A 147 -5.65 -34.49 16.71
CA LYS A 147 -6.43 -34.27 17.94
C LYS A 147 -6.12 -32.90 18.55
N CYS A 148 -7.12 -32.24 19.15
CA CYS A 148 -6.96 -30.92 19.78
C CYS A 148 -5.86 -30.88 20.86
N ILE A 149 -5.70 -31.95 21.65
CA ILE A 149 -4.62 -32.02 22.64
C ILE A 149 -3.23 -31.89 22.01
N LYS A 150 -3.02 -32.45 20.82
CA LYS A 150 -1.74 -32.33 20.11
C LYS A 150 -1.58 -30.93 19.49
N ALA A 151 -2.68 -30.35 18.99
CA ALA A 151 -2.69 -28.99 18.48
C ALA A 151 -2.34 -27.97 19.58
N VAL A 152 -2.87 -28.13 20.79
CA VAL A 152 -2.51 -27.28 21.94
C VAL A 152 -1.02 -27.39 22.27
N ASN A 153 -0.42 -28.59 22.21
CA ASN A 153 1.02 -28.75 22.43
C ASN A 153 1.85 -28.04 21.35
N ILE A 154 1.40 -28.04 20.08
CA ILE A 154 2.04 -27.27 19.01
C ILE A 154 1.97 -25.78 19.34
N MET A 155 0.79 -25.26 19.68
CA MET A 155 0.62 -23.84 20.04
C MET A 155 1.54 -23.44 21.21
N TYR A 156 1.62 -24.27 22.25
CA TYR A 156 2.48 -24.04 23.39
C TYR A 156 3.98 -23.99 23.00
N ASN A 157 4.44 -24.95 22.20
CA ASN A 157 5.85 -25.04 21.79
C ASN A 157 6.27 -23.87 20.89
N TYR A 158 5.37 -23.42 20.00
CA TYR A 158 5.63 -22.32 19.08
C TYR A 158 5.18 -20.95 19.62
N LYS A 159 4.60 -20.90 20.83
CA LYS A 159 4.12 -19.67 21.49
C LYS A 159 3.13 -18.89 20.62
N VAL A 160 2.18 -19.59 20.04
CA VAL A 160 1.10 -19.00 19.21
C VAL A 160 -0.28 -19.29 19.82
N ASP A 161 -1.22 -18.38 19.63
CA ASP A 161 -2.57 -18.46 20.16
C ASP A 161 -3.55 -19.14 19.20
N SER A 162 -3.13 -19.39 17.97
CA SER A 162 -3.94 -20.02 16.94
C SER A 162 -3.08 -20.83 15.97
N LEU A 163 -3.69 -21.82 15.32
CA LEU A 163 -3.08 -22.60 14.25
C LEU A 163 -3.92 -22.48 12.98
N MET A 164 -3.22 -22.35 11.86
CA MET A 164 -3.82 -22.43 10.54
C MET A 164 -4.02 -23.92 10.18
N ILE A 165 -5.24 -24.30 9.86
CA ILE A 165 -5.58 -25.68 9.55
C ILE A 165 -5.53 -25.88 8.05
N VAL A 166 -4.76 -26.89 7.66
CA VAL A 166 -4.57 -27.23 6.25
C VAL A 166 -4.83 -28.74 6.00
N ASP A 167 -5.15 -29.06 4.76
CA ASP A 167 -5.18 -30.44 4.29
C ASP A 167 -3.78 -30.93 3.87
N ASN A 168 -3.72 -32.17 3.34
CA ASN A 168 -2.47 -32.76 2.85
C ASN A 168 -1.90 -32.08 1.59
N HIS A 169 -2.69 -31.23 0.93
CA HIS A 169 -2.31 -30.46 -0.26
C HIS A 169 -1.99 -29.00 0.07
N GLN A 170 -1.94 -28.63 1.37
CA GLN A 170 -1.73 -27.26 1.88
C GLN A 170 -2.89 -26.30 1.57
N ASN A 171 -4.09 -26.80 1.25
CA ASN A 171 -5.25 -25.96 1.13
C ASN A 171 -5.69 -25.49 2.52
N PHE A 172 -6.01 -24.21 2.63
CA PHE A 172 -6.49 -23.60 3.87
C PHE A 172 -7.92 -24.07 4.16
N LEU A 173 -8.18 -24.60 5.36
CA LEU A 173 -9.46 -25.13 5.79
C LEU A 173 -10.11 -24.33 6.92
N GLY A 174 -9.32 -23.61 7.73
CA GLY A 174 -9.84 -22.87 8.87
C GLY A 174 -8.78 -22.53 9.89
N ILE A 175 -9.23 -21.98 11.02
CA ILE A 175 -8.39 -21.55 12.15
C ILE A 175 -8.83 -22.30 13.41
N LEU A 176 -7.88 -22.78 14.18
CA LEU A 176 -8.11 -23.33 15.52
C LEU A 176 -7.54 -22.37 16.57
N ASP A 177 -8.39 -21.86 17.44
CA ASP A 177 -8.03 -21.00 18.55
C ASP A 177 -7.62 -21.81 19.78
N ALA A 178 -6.58 -21.37 20.51
CA ALA A 178 -6.06 -22.06 21.70
C ALA A 178 -7.10 -22.21 22.80
N ASN A 179 -7.93 -21.17 23.02
CA ASN A 179 -8.96 -21.21 24.06
C ASN A 179 -10.05 -22.25 23.78
N GLN A 180 -10.36 -22.45 22.49
CA GLN A 180 -11.32 -23.48 22.09
C GLN A 180 -10.73 -24.89 22.14
N ALA A 181 -9.51 -25.05 21.62
CA ALA A 181 -8.83 -26.32 21.61
C ALA A 181 -8.54 -26.85 23.03
N ALA A 182 -8.21 -25.95 23.98
CA ALA A 182 -7.88 -26.31 25.36
C ALA A 182 -9.09 -26.67 26.24
N ARG A 183 -10.33 -26.43 25.79
CA ARG A 183 -11.52 -26.80 26.58
C ARG A 183 -11.55 -28.30 26.80
N GLU A 184 -11.84 -28.74 28.03
CA GLU A 184 -11.83 -30.14 28.43
C GLU A 184 -12.71 -31.01 27.51
N LYS A 185 -13.89 -30.53 27.13
CA LYS A 185 -14.81 -31.21 26.20
C LYS A 185 -14.27 -31.41 24.78
N ASN A 186 -13.24 -30.67 24.39
CA ASN A 186 -12.65 -30.71 23.05
C ASN A 186 -11.32 -31.48 22.98
N ARG A 187 -10.74 -31.81 24.13
CA ARG A 187 -9.39 -32.37 24.25
C ARG A 187 -9.14 -33.61 23.36
N ASP A 188 -10.09 -34.50 23.30
CA ASP A 188 -10.00 -35.74 22.51
C ASP A 188 -10.61 -35.66 21.13
N LYS A 189 -11.30 -34.58 20.81
CA LYS A 189 -11.88 -34.34 19.48
C LYS A 189 -10.79 -34.09 18.45
N LYS A 190 -11.13 -34.32 17.18
CA LYS A 190 -10.32 -33.89 16.06
C LYS A 190 -10.45 -32.39 15.83
N VAL A 191 -9.45 -31.81 15.20
CA VAL A 191 -9.40 -30.39 14.88
C VAL A 191 -10.55 -29.97 13.98
N ASP A 192 -10.96 -30.79 13.01
CA ASP A 192 -12.11 -30.56 12.12
C ASP A 192 -13.45 -30.36 12.84
N GLU A 193 -13.61 -30.96 14.02
CA GLU A 193 -14.83 -30.82 14.82
C GLU A 193 -14.88 -29.51 15.64
N VAL A 194 -13.75 -28.77 15.73
CA VAL A 194 -13.59 -27.65 16.67
C VAL A 194 -13.16 -26.37 15.98
N MET A 195 -12.46 -26.46 14.83
CA MET A 195 -11.96 -25.29 14.10
C MET A 195 -13.07 -24.39 13.57
N HIS A 196 -12.76 -23.15 13.37
CA HIS A 196 -13.59 -22.20 12.61
C HIS A 196 -13.32 -22.32 11.13
N THR A 197 -14.35 -22.56 10.34
CA THR A 197 -14.24 -22.69 8.87
C THR A 197 -14.65 -21.40 8.16
N GLU A 198 -15.49 -20.57 8.77
CA GLU A 198 -15.86 -19.26 8.25
C GLU A 198 -14.81 -18.23 8.69
N CYS A 199 -13.71 -18.15 7.96
CA CYS A 199 -12.60 -17.27 8.27
C CYS A 199 -12.42 -16.25 7.14
N LEU A 200 -12.21 -14.99 7.51
CA LEU A 200 -11.74 -13.98 6.55
C LEU A 200 -10.30 -14.32 6.16
N SER A 201 -10.00 -14.26 4.89
CA SER A 201 -8.65 -14.43 4.33
C SER A 201 -8.36 -13.30 3.35
N VAL A 202 -7.08 -13.05 3.11
CA VAL A 202 -6.60 -12.00 2.21
C VAL A 202 -5.64 -12.59 1.19
N LYS A 203 -5.38 -11.85 0.10
CA LYS A 203 -4.45 -12.24 -0.95
C LYS A 203 -3.09 -11.58 -0.78
N PRO A 204 -1.99 -12.17 -1.30
CA PRO A 204 -0.66 -11.58 -1.22
C PRO A 204 -0.52 -10.21 -1.88
N ASP A 205 -1.30 -9.94 -2.92
CA ASP A 205 -1.28 -8.71 -3.71
C ASP A 205 -2.22 -7.61 -3.21
N GLU A 206 -3.04 -7.89 -2.20
CA GLU A 206 -3.91 -6.88 -1.60
C GLU A 206 -3.12 -5.78 -0.90
N SER A 207 -3.66 -4.54 -0.91
CA SER A 207 -3.08 -3.40 -0.20
C SER A 207 -3.19 -3.59 1.32
N ILE A 208 -2.13 -3.22 2.04
CA ILE A 208 -2.17 -3.23 3.51
C ILE A 208 -3.24 -2.30 4.08
N VAL A 209 -3.56 -1.21 3.39
CA VAL A 209 -4.62 -0.27 3.80
C VAL A 209 -5.98 -0.95 3.79
N ASP A 210 -6.28 -1.73 2.75
CA ASP A 210 -7.54 -2.47 2.65
C ASP A 210 -7.64 -3.55 3.74
N VAL A 211 -6.51 -4.23 4.01
CA VAL A 211 -6.43 -5.24 5.08
C VAL A 211 -6.61 -4.62 6.46
N ILE A 212 -6.04 -3.45 6.73
CA ILE A 212 -6.27 -2.72 8.00
C ILE A 212 -7.74 -2.33 8.13
N ASN A 213 -8.37 -1.83 7.08
CA ASN A 213 -9.79 -1.48 7.08
C ASN A 213 -10.68 -2.71 7.31
N LEU A 214 -10.36 -3.83 6.66
CA LEU A 214 -11.04 -5.11 6.86
C LEU A 214 -10.90 -5.60 8.30
N ALA A 215 -9.68 -5.60 8.84
CA ALA A 215 -9.40 -6.01 10.21
C ALA A 215 -10.15 -5.16 11.24
N ASN A 216 -10.16 -3.83 11.05
CA ASN A 216 -10.87 -2.90 11.94
C ASN A 216 -12.39 -3.07 11.87
N SER A 217 -12.96 -3.19 10.68
CA SER A 217 -14.42 -3.32 10.50
C SER A 217 -14.97 -4.65 11.03
N SER A 218 -14.19 -5.74 10.90
CA SER A 218 -14.54 -7.08 11.36
C SER A 218 -14.10 -7.37 12.79
N ASN A 219 -13.21 -6.56 13.36
CA ASN A 219 -12.51 -6.80 14.63
C ASN A 219 -11.73 -8.14 14.64
N ILE A 220 -11.25 -8.56 13.46
CA ILE A 220 -10.46 -9.79 13.26
C ILE A 220 -9.05 -9.40 12.83
N TYR A 221 -8.05 -9.82 13.62
CA TYR A 221 -6.64 -9.47 13.39
C TYR A 221 -5.74 -10.69 13.10
N THR A 222 -6.33 -11.85 12.91
CA THR A 222 -5.65 -13.06 12.47
C THR A 222 -6.18 -13.42 11.10
N LEU A 223 -5.48 -13.01 10.06
CA LEU A 223 -5.91 -13.12 8.66
C LEU A 223 -4.98 -14.05 7.90
N PRO A 224 -5.42 -15.27 7.56
CA PRO A 224 -4.68 -16.15 6.67
C PRO A 224 -4.49 -15.50 5.30
N VAL A 225 -3.29 -15.65 4.74
CA VAL A 225 -3.00 -15.23 3.38
C VAL A 225 -3.05 -16.45 2.48
N VAL A 226 -3.91 -16.41 1.47
CA VAL A 226 -4.13 -17.54 0.56
C VAL A 226 -3.92 -17.13 -0.89
N ASP A 227 -3.37 -18.04 -1.69
CA ASP A 227 -3.24 -17.84 -3.14
C ASP A 227 -4.58 -18.08 -3.87
N ASP A 228 -4.59 -17.90 -5.20
CA ASP A 228 -5.79 -18.11 -6.02
C ASP A 228 -6.30 -19.55 -6.05
N LYS A 229 -5.48 -20.49 -5.58
CA LYS A 229 -5.84 -21.92 -5.45
C LYS A 229 -6.23 -22.29 -4.02
N ASN A 230 -6.45 -21.29 -3.16
CA ASN A 230 -6.76 -21.46 -1.74
C ASN A 230 -5.64 -22.14 -0.93
N LYS A 231 -4.39 -22.09 -1.37
CA LYS A 231 -3.27 -22.57 -0.58
C LYS A 231 -2.85 -21.50 0.42
N LEU A 232 -2.56 -21.92 1.63
CA LEU A 232 -2.02 -21.05 2.65
C LEU A 232 -0.58 -20.65 2.27
N VAL A 233 -0.32 -19.36 2.08
CA VAL A 233 0.99 -18.81 1.71
C VAL A 233 1.56 -17.87 2.77
N GLY A 234 0.74 -17.44 3.75
CA GLY A 234 1.20 -16.55 4.81
C GLY A 234 0.14 -16.29 5.87
N LEU A 235 0.48 -15.39 6.79
CA LEU A 235 -0.39 -14.96 7.89
C LEU A 235 -0.15 -13.50 8.22
N ILE A 236 -1.22 -12.73 8.34
CA ILE A 236 -1.21 -11.38 8.93
C ILE A 236 -1.73 -11.49 10.36
N THR A 237 -1.05 -10.83 11.29
CA THR A 237 -1.45 -10.74 12.70
C THR A 237 -1.50 -9.28 13.15
N LYS A 238 -2.12 -9.01 14.30
CA LYS A 238 -2.09 -7.68 14.91
C LYS A 238 -0.66 -7.17 15.13
N SER A 239 0.25 -8.05 15.53
CA SER A 239 1.67 -7.70 15.72
C SER A 239 2.33 -7.27 14.42
N THR A 240 2.11 -8.00 13.31
CA THR A 240 2.70 -7.63 12.03
C THR A 240 2.19 -6.27 11.55
N LEU A 241 0.88 -5.98 11.72
CA LEU A 241 0.31 -4.68 11.38
C LEU A 241 0.90 -3.55 12.22
N VAL A 242 0.98 -3.74 13.55
CA VAL A 242 1.55 -2.73 14.47
C VAL A 242 3.03 -2.50 14.17
N THR A 243 3.83 -3.56 14.01
CA THR A 243 5.27 -3.44 13.68
C THR A 243 5.48 -2.75 12.34
N THR A 244 4.62 -3.01 11.36
CA THR A 244 4.67 -2.35 10.06
C THR A 244 4.42 -0.84 10.18
N LEU A 245 3.39 -0.46 10.92
CA LEU A 245 3.08 0.95 11.15
C LEU A 245 4.13 1.67 12.00
N SER A 246 4.78 0.97 12.96
CA SER A 246 5.83 1.56 13.80
C SER A 246 7.13 1.85 13.04
N LYS A 247 7.41 1.15 11.94
CA LYS A 247 8.60 1.42 11.09
C LYS A 247 8.65 2.85 10.53
N LYS A 248 7.49 3.51 10.40
CA LYS A 248 7.41 4.93 10.06
C LYS A 248 8.08 5.82 11.13
N TYR A 249 8.06 5.39 12.40
CA TYR A 249 8.48 6.18 13.56
C TYR A 249 9.80 5.70 14.18
N ASP A 250 10.41 4.61 13.66
CA ASP A 250 11.70 4.14 14.16
C ASP A 250 12.83 5.09 13.76
N GLU A 251 13.33 5.85 14.72
CA GLU A 251 14.47 6.78 14.58
C GLU A 251 15.84 6.08 14.73
N SER A 252 15.88 4.78 15.04
CA SER A 252 17.07 4.11 15.58
C SER A 252 18.03 3.49 14.56
N GLU A 253 17.87 3.70 13.25
CA GLU A 253 18.76 3.11 12.23
C GLU A 253 19.51 4.13 11.36
N ASP A 254 19.63 5.39 11.79
CA ASP A 254 20.41 6.41 11.07
C ASP A 254 21.69 6.78 11.87
N ASP A 255 22.62 5.83 12.02
CA ASP A 255 24.04 6.08 12.34
C ASP A 255 24.96 5.22 11.46
#